data_7c38a5ea09e2e9cde1eadcb0a5ae7ef8
#
_entry.id   7c38a5ea09e2e9cde1eadcb0a5ae7ef8
#
_cell.length_a   1.000
_cell.length_b   1.000
_cell.length_c   1.000
_cell.angle_alpha   90.00
_cell.angle_beta   90.00
_cell.angle_gamma   90.00
#
_symmetry.space_group_name_H-M   'P 1'
#
loop_
_entity.id
_entity.type
_entity.pdbx_description
1 polymer ?
#
loop_
_entity_poly.entity_id
_entity_poly.type
_entity_poly.pdbx_seq_one_letter_code
_entity_poly.pdbx_strand_id
1 'polypeptide(L)'
;MPARVAVVAGRARIAGALVEALTRSPQVESCVVHEHGAIDAIVLSQFDTLVYSALPAGSSTTGPDLTAARLLFSRLASAPLTQVVIISSAAVYTPNHQNAGLLDEATFLPEGKSAIADGWQEVERLSLQVGEHSGAAPTVRTVLRPAAVLDGDDYFSRLLSGKLAITYPGHDPTIQLLSPRDLARAVTASIEQRAAGVFNVAPLAGIPLKAALRVARVPRLPLGRLAQNGVRAIASSASLSAPADQLQYIQYSWTVSGAKAKSQLGFAPASTSENAILELAGRGGTPHGNYDDFGMDAAYIRRYCGHLFKWLHNGYWRVELDGIENVPTEGRGVLVGMHRGFMPFDGVMALFALVTKRNRIPRFLIHPSLTKSPFLADFMAKLGGVMACQENMDWVLAHDEILGIFPEGIRGAFTMYDRAYTLGKFGRDEFVRAALRNRAPILPFVTVGSAEIYPILKRVDWAWFTRYTEWPFLPITAAPFPLPSKWHTQFLPPMHIERDYGPEAADDPKVYRRLSLEVRQRMQAAIDEMLLRRRSVFRGDIFDAPVEHAGDSPPS
;
A
#
# COMPACT_ATOMS: atom_id res chain seq x y z
N MET A 1 -33.81 -17.63 15.22
CA MET A 1 -34.49 -18.38 14.16
C MET A 1 -33.68 -18.16 12.88
N PRO A 2 -33.61 -19.16 11.98
CA PRO A 2 -33.00 -18.94 10.67
C PRO A 2 -33.69 -17.81 9.90
N ALA A 3 -32.96 -17.03 9.13
CA ALA A 3 -33.45 -15.84 8.47
C ALA A 3 -33.97 -16.14 7.05
N ARG A 4 -35.05 -15.50 6.66
CA ARG A 4 -35.53 -15.47 5.26
C ARG A 4 -34.83 -14.30 4.57
N VAL A 5 -34.02 -14.58 3.56
CA VAL A 5 -33.15 -13.62 2.93
C VAL A 5 -33.65 -13.24 1.54
N ALA A 6 -33.86 -11.96 1.29
CA ALA A 6 -34.01 -11.42 -0.06
C ALA A 6 -32.66 -10.95 -0.57
N VAL A 7 -32.27 -11.34 -1.78
CA VAL A 7 -31.06 -10.86 -2.47
C VAL A 7 -31.49 -10.01 -3.66
N VAL A 8 -31.12 -8.75 -3.68
CA VAL A 8 -31.34 -7.87 -4.83
C VAL A 8 -30.00 -7.62 -5.51
N ALA A 9 -29.80 -8.18 -6.70
CA ALA A 9 -28.53 -8.11 -7.43
C ALA A 9 -28.75 -8.07 -8.95
N GLY A 10 -28.04 -7.15 -9.61
CA GLY A 10 -28.05 -7.02 -11.07
C GLY A 10 -27.04 -7.93 -11.79
N ARG A 11 -26.10 -8.57 -11.07
CA ARG A 11 -25.01 -9.37 -11.63
C ARG A 11 -25.19 -10.86 -11.36
N ALA A 12 -25.37 -11.66 -12.43
CA ALA A 12 -25.71 -13.07 -12.31
C ALA A 12 -24.66 -13.91 -11.54
N ARG A 13 -23.35 -13.67 -11.76
CA ARG A 13 -22.30 -14.41 -11.02
C ARG A 13 -22.28 -14.08 -9.55
N ILE A 14 -22.50 -12.82 -9.18
CA ILE A 14 -22.60 -12.40 -7.78
C ILE A 14 -23.87 -13.03 -7.16
N ALA A 15 -25.01 -12.90 -7.82
CA ALA A 15 -26.26 -13.49 -7.36
C ALA A 15 -26.14 -15.01 -7.13
N GLY A 16 -25.57 -15.73 -8.11
CA GLY A 16 -25.36 -17.18 -8.00
C GLY A 16 -24.44 -17.57 -6.83
N ALA A 17 -23.34 -16.86 -6.64
CA ALA A 17 -22.44 -17.10 -5.51
C ALA A 17 -23.10 -16.81 -4.16
N LEU A 18 -23.92 -15.75 -4.06
CA LEU A 18 -24.68 -15.41 -2.88
C LEU A 18 -25.71 -16.50 -2.53
N VAL A 19 -26.48 -16.96 -3.52
CA VAL A 19 -27.44 -18.05 -3.32
C VAL A 19 -26.74 -19.32 -2.83
N GLU A 20 -25.67 -19.72 -3.51
CA GLU A 20 -24.90 -20.92 -3.15
C GLU A 20 -24.36 -20.84 -1.72
N ALA A 21 -23.83 -19.70 -1.29
CA ALA A 21 -23.28 -19.54 0.05
C ALA A 21 -24.38 -19.44 1.12
N LEU A 22 -25.44 -18.66 0.87
CA LEU A 22 -26.51 -18.43 1.82
C LEU A 22 -27.36 -19.69 2.06
N THR A 23 -27.65 -20.49 1.01
CA THR A 23 -28.40 -21.75 1.18
C THR A 23 -27.63 -22.83 1.95
N ARG A 24 -26.30 -22.70 2.05
CA ARG A 24 -25.48 -23.60 2.87
C ARG A 24 -25.35 -23.15 4.33
N SER A 25 -25.72 -21.92 4.64
CA SER A 25 -25.62 -21.40 6.02
C SER A 25 -26.80 -21.94 6.87
N PRO A 26 -26.52 -22.51 8.05
CA PRO A 26 -27.58 -22.99 8.96
C PRO A 26 -28.43 -21.85 9.54
N GLN A 27 -28.00 -20.60 9.39
CA GLN A 27 -28.72 -19.40 9.84
C GLN A 27 -29.69 -18.86 8.77
N VAL A 28 -29.76 -19.45 7.59
CA VAL A 28 -30.62 -19.03 6.48
C VAL A 28 -31.68 -20.14 6.25
N GLU A 29 -32.95 -19.76 6.38
CA GLU A 29 -34.10 -20.65 6.11
C GLU A 29 -34.40 -20.72 4.61
N SER A 30 -34.41 -19.56 3.97
CA SER A 30 -34.67 -19.40 2.54
C SER A 30 -33.95 -18.22 1.94
N CYS A 31 -33.63 -18.31 0.65
CA CYS A 31 -32.99 -17.25 -0.10
C CYS A 31 -33.70 -17.05 -1.44
N VAL A 32 -34.17 -15.83 -1.71
CA VAL A 32 -34.86 -15.46 -2.95
C VAL A 32 -34.12 -14.33 -3.63
N VAL A 33 -33.84 -14.48 -4.93
CA VAL A 33 -33.13 -13.46 -5.73
C VAL A 33 -34.14 -12.63 -6.52
N HIS A 34 -33.89 -11.32 -6.52
CA HIS A 34 -34.62 -10.34 -7.30
C HIS A 34 -33.63 -9.52 -8.13
N GLU A 35 -34.00 -9.19 -9.34
CA GLU A 35 -33.26 -8.25 -10.17
C GLU A 35 -33.60 -6.80 -9.79
N HIS A 36 -32.73 -5.83 -10.16
CA HIS A 36 -32.96 -4.40 -9.90
C HIS A 36 -34.29 -3.89 -10.49
N GLY A 37 -34.68 -4.41 -11.66
CA GLY A 37 -35.97 -4.06 -12.28
C GLY A 37 -37.21 -4.58 -11.54
N ALA A 38 -37.07 -5.50 -10.59
CA ALA A 38 -38.16 -6.08 -9.82
C ALA A 38 -38.27 -5.49 -8.39
N ILE A 39 -37.56 -4.45 -8.06
CA ILE A 39 -37.53 -3.86 -6.69
C ILE A 39 -38.94 -3.51 -6.22
N ASP A 40 -39.80 -2.95 -7.07
CA ASP A 40 -41.18 -2.58 -6.72
C ASP A 40 -42.07 -3.80 -6.39
N ALA A 41 -41.76 -4.93 -6.96
CA ALA A 41 -42.53 -6.15 -6.76
C ALA A 41 -42.13 -6.91 -5.46
N ILE A 42 -41.07 -6.51 -4.77
CA ILE A 42 -40.60 -7.21 -3.57
C ILE A 42 -41.53 -6.93 -2.39
N VAL A 43 -42.07 -7.97 -1.80
CA VAL A 43 -42.87 -7.89 -0.56
C VAL A 43 -41.93 -8.01 0.64
N LEU A 44 -41.39 -6.89 1.10
CA LEU A 44 -40.34 -6.81 2.12
C LEU A 44 -40.75 -7.47 3.46
N SER A 45 -42.05 -7.50 3.79
CA SER A 45 -42.55 -8.14 5.01
C SER A 45 -42.42 -9.68 5.03
N GLN A 46 -42.10 -10.30 3.91
CA GLN A 46 -41.85 -11.75 3.82
C GLN A 46 -40.41 -12.13 4.21
N PHE A 47 -39.54 -11.16 4.39
CA PHE A 47 -38.11 -11.37 4.64
C PHE A 47 -37.69 -10.78 5.98
N ASP A 48 -36.64 -11.37 6.57
CA ASP A 48 -36.03 -10.90 7.80
C ASP A 48 -34.73 -10.14 7.50
N THR A 49 -34.04 -10.49 6.41
CA THR A 49 -32.79 -9.91 5.97
C THR A 49 -32.84 -9.57 4.49
N LEU A 50 -32.28 -8.42 4.13
CA LEU A 50 -32.07 -8.00 2.74
C LEU A 50 -30.59 -7.89 2.46
N VAL A 51 -30.14 -8.48 1.35
CA VAL A 51 -28.81 -8.27 0.75
C VAL A 51 -28.98 -7.47 -0.54
N TYR A 52 -28.38 -6.29 -0.62
CA TYR A 52 -28.46 -5.43 -1.78
C TYR A 52 -27.07 -5.22 -2.41
N SER A 53 -26.93 -5.58 -3.68
CA SER A 53 -25.76 -5.25 -4.49
C SER A 53 -26.12 -4.11 -5.45
N ALA A 54 -25.51 -2.94 -5.26
CA ALA A 54 -25.79 -1.76 -6.09
C ALA A 54 -25.12 -1.80 -7.47
N LEU A 55 -24.43 -2.89 -7.85
CA LEU A 55 -23.82 -3.07 -9.16
C LEU A 55 -24.88 -3.35 -10.22
N PRO A 56 -24.99 -2.52 -11.30
CA PRO A 56 -25.99 -2.69 -12.33
C PRO A 56 -25.73 -3.91 -13.20
N ALA A 57 -26.79 -4.50 -13.76
CA ALA A 57 -26.71 -5.59 -14.74
C ALA A 57 -26.04 -5.09 -16.05
N GLY A 58 -25.19 -5.93 -16.65
CA GLY A 58 -24.66 -5.71 -18.02
C GLY A 58 -23.86 -4.42 -18.23
N SER A 59 -23.53 -3.70 -17.17
CA SER A 59 -22.84 -2.42 -17.26
C SER A 59 -21.31 -2.57 -17.20
N SER A 60 -20.65 -1.84 -18.09
CA SER A 60 -19.20 -1.73 -18.10
C SER A 60 -18.63 -0.81 -17.04
N THR A 61 -19.47 -0.10 -16.32
CA THR A 61 -19.05 0.88 -15.34
C THR A 61 -18.76 0.22 -13.98
N THR A 62 -17.83 0.77 -13.25
CA THR A 62 -17.58 0.47 -11.83
C THR A 62 -18.48 1.28 -10.90
N GLY A 63 -19.37 2.12 -11.46
CA GLY A 63 -20.31 2.93 -10.70
C GLY A 63 -21.59 2.16 -10.34
N PRO A 64 -22.29 2.58 -9.27
CA PRO A 64 -23.54 1.96 -8.83
C PRO A 64 -24.75 2.38 -9.65
N ASP A 65 -25.84 1.59 -9.56
CA ASP A 65 -27.15 1.98 -10.02
C ASP A 65 -27.85 2.84 -8.97
N LEU A 66 -27.70 4.16 -9.10
CA LEU A 66 -28.29 5.12 -8.16
C LEU A 66 -29.84 5.16 -8.25
N THR A 67 -30.42 4.83 -9.40
CA THR A 67 -31.87 4.81 -9.56
C THR A 67 -32.46 3.67 -8.77
N ALA A 68 -31.95 2.48 -8.95
CA ALA A 68 -32.34 1.30 -8.17
C ALA A 68 -32.07 1.50 -6.66
N ALA A 69 -30.93 2.10 -6.30
CA ALA A 69 -30.60 2.39 -4.92
C ALA A 69 -31.62 3.33 -4.26
N ARG A 70 -31.94 4.46 -4.87
CA ARG A 70 -32.92 5.42 -4.33
C ARG A 70 -34.31 4.80 -4.17
N LEU A 71 -34.76 4.05 -5.18
CA LEU A 71 -36.03 3.33 -5.11
C LEU A 71 -36.07 2.35 -3.95
N LEU A 72 -35.03 1.51 -3.81
CA LEU A 72 -34.98 0.50 -2.75
C LEU A 72 -34.93 1.17 -1.36
N PHE A 73 -34.01 2.12 -1.14
CA PHE A 73 -33.83 2.73 0.18
C PHE A 73 -35.06 3.52 0.63
N SER A 74 -35.82 4.15 -0.28
CA SER A 74 -37.11 4.79 0.07
C SER A 74 -38.11 3.79 0.63
N ARG A 75 -38.11 2.53 0.17
CA ARG A 75 -38.99 1.47 0.66
C ARG A 75 -38.47 0.84 1.97
N LEU A 76 -37.13 0.84 2.18
CA LEU A 76 -36.52 0.26 3.37
C LEU A 76 -36.73 1.11 4.63
N ALA A 77 -37.03 2.39 4.50
CA ALA A 77 -37.29 3.28 5.64
C ALA A 77 -38.40 2.78 6.57
N SER A 78 -39.39 2.07 6.04
CA SER A 78 -40.55 1.53 6.81
C SER A 78 -40.61 0.01 6.81
N ALA A 79 -39.62 -0.71 6.29
CA ALA A 79 -39.64 -2.15 6.17
C ALA A 79 -39.33 -2.85 7.53
N PRO A 80 -40.03 -3.94 7.87
CA PRO A 80 -39.82 -4.64 9.14
C PRO A 80 -38.62 -5.61 9.08
N LEU A 81 -37.49 -5.18 8.51
CA LEU A 81 -36.30 -6.00 8.38
C LEU A 81 -35.47 -5.97 9.67
N THR A 82 -34.86 -7.07 10.02
CA THR A 82 -33.95 -7.18 11.16
C THR A 82 -32.50 -6.84 10.77
N GLN A 83 -32.15 -7.04 9.49
CA GLN A 83 -30.83 -6.73 8.95
C GLN A 83 -30.88 -6.33 7.48
N VAL A 84 -30.03 -5.37 7.12
CA VAL A 84 -29.77 -5.00 5.72
C VAL A 84 -28.26 -5.02 5.47
N VAL A 85 -27.83 -5.84 4.51
CA VAL A 85 -26.43 -5.94 4.06
C VAL A 85 -26.32 -5.27 2.71
N ILE A 86 -25.51 -4.21 2.63
CA ILE A 86 -25.31 -3.43 1.42
C ILE A 86 -23.93 -3.77 0.87
N ILE A 87 -23.87 -4.29 -0.35
CA ILE A 87 -22.65 -4.48 -1.11
C ILE A 87 -22.38 -3.17 -1.84
N SER A 88 -21.51 -2.34 -1.24
CA SER A 88 -20.91 -1.13 -1.79
C SER A 88 -19.67 -1.52 -2.62
N SER A 89 -18.64 -0.71 -2.64
CA SER A 89 -17.37 -0.97 -3.33
C SER A 89 -16.22 -0.23 -2.68
N ALA A 90 -15.03 -0.83 -2.66
CA ALA A 90 -13.80 -0.12 -2.34
C ALA A 90 -13.47 0.98 -3.36
N ALA A 91 -14.18 1.06 -4.48
CA ALA A 91 -14.09 2.20 -5.42
C ALA A 91 -14.57 3.53 -4.81
N VAL A 92 -15.20 3.52 -3.64
CA VAL A 92 -15.48 4.71 -2.81
C VAL A 92 -14.19 5.47 -2.45
N TYR A 93 -13.04 4.77 -2.37
CA TYR A 93 -11.74 5.37 -2.17
C TYR A 93 -11.17 5.83 -3.51
N THR A 94 -11.01 7.14 -3.68
CA THR A 94 -10.47 7.70 -4.92
C THR A 94 -8.97 7.41 -5.05
N PRO A 95 -8.52 6.69 -6.09
CA PRO A 95 -7.11 6.42 -6.30
C PRO A 95 -6.33 7.71 -6.54
N ASN A 96 -5.24 7.91 -5.81
CA ASN A 96 -4.34 9.03 -6.00
C ASN A 96 -2.91 8.66 -5.54
N HIS A 97 -1.94 9.49 -5.87
CA HIS A 97 -0.53 9.26 -5.56
C HIS A 97 -0.18 9.39 -4.06
N GLN A 98 -1.10 9.88 -3.25
CA GLN A 98 -0.92 10.08 -1.80
C GLN A 98 -1.61 9.01 -0.96
N ASN A 99 -2.34 8.08 -1.59
CA ASN A 99 -3.00 7.02 -0.84
C ASN A 99 -2.01 6.23 0.00
N ALA A 100 -2.39 5.94 1.23
CA ALA A 100 -1.75 4.90 2.03
C ALA A 100 -1.78 3.56 1.25
N GLY A 101 -0.91 2.64 1.57
CA GLY A 101 -0.89 1.36 0.88
C GLY A 101 -2.14 0.53 1.15
N LEU A 102 -2.64 0.52 2.40
CA LEU A 102 -3.85 -0.19 2.79
C LEU A 102 -4.83 0.81 3.40
N LEU A 103 -5.91 1.11 2.67
CA LEU A 103 -6.95 2.03 3.12
C LEU A 103 -7.89 1.31 4.08
N ASP A 104 -8.15 1.90 5.23
CA ASP A 104 -9.12 1.39 6.21
C ASP A 104 -10.47 2.10 6.11
N GLU A 105 -11.43 1.67 6.91
CA GLU A 105 -12.78 2.23 6.92
C GLU A 105 -12.87 3.63 7.53
N ALA A 106 -11.84 4.08 8.25
CA ALA A 106 -11.73 5.42 8.80
C ALA A 106 -11.09 6.41 7.81
N THR A 107 -10.56 5.92 6.69
CA THR A 107 -9.94 6.75 5.66
C THR A 107 -10.93 7.80 5.14
N PHE A 108 -10.50 9.06 5.12
CA PHE A 108 -11.30 10.18 4.64
C PHE A 108 -11.68 10.00 3.17
N LEU A 109 -12.97 10.20 2.86
CA LEU A 109 -13.53 10.10 1.51
C LEU A 109 -13.74 11.51 0.94
N PRO A 110 -12.87 12.00 0.03
CA PRO A 110 -13.03 13.31 -0.58
C PRO A 110 -14.18 13.29 -1.60
N GLU A 111 -15.10 14.26 -1.50
CA GLU A 111 -16.18 14.46 -2.46
C GLU A 111 -15.70 15.20 -3.73
N GLY A 112 -16.39 14.98 -4.85
CA GLY A 112 -16.16 15.70 -6.11
C GLY A 112 -14.83 15.39 -6.81
N LYS A 113 -14.15 14.31 -6.44
CA LYS A 113 -12.88 13.90 -7.06
C LYS A 113 -13.03 12.83 -8.13
N SER A 114 -14.08 12.03 -8.04
CA SER A 114 -14.38 10.95 -8.99
C SER A 114 -15.88 10.67 -8.99
N ALA A 115 -16.54 10.75 -10.15
CA ALA A 115 -17.95 10.44 -10.27
C ALA A 115 -18.29 9.00 -9.82
N ILE A 116 -17.34 8.06 -9.97
CA ILE A 116 -17.48 6.69 -9.49
C ILE A 116 -17.50 6.65 -7.97
N ALA A 117 -16.52 7.29 -7.33
CA ALA A 117 -16.44 7.32 -5.86
C ALA A 117 -17.64 8.06 -5.25
N ASP A 118 -18.01 9.20 -5.83
CA ASP A 118 -19.17 10.01 -5.39
C ASP A 118 -20.47 9.20 -5.49
N GLY A 119 -20.62 8.39 -6.56
CA GLY A 119 -21.76 7.50 -6.70
C GLY A 119 -21.85 6.44 -5.60
N TRP A 120 -20.72 5.82 -5.24
CA TRP A 120 -20.66 4.85 -4.16
C TRP A 120 -20.89 5.47 -2.78
N GLN A 121 -20.36 6.68 -2.54
CA GLN A 121 -20.63 7.45 -1.32
C GLN A 121 -22.12 7.77 -1.20
N GLU A 122 -22.78 8.10 -2.32
CA GLU A 122 -24.24 8.35 -2.33
C GLU A 122 -25.03 7.10 -1.96
N VAL A 123 -24.67 5.89 -2.46
CA VAL A 123 -25.31 4.64 -2.04
C VAL A 123 -25.18 4.44 -0.53
N GLU A 124 -23.98 4.65 0.01
CA GLU A 124 -23.75 4.50 1.45
C GLU A 124 -24.53 5.55 2.26
N ARG A 125 -24.60 6.79 1.76
CA ARG A 125 -25.40 7.87 2.39
C ARG A 125 -26.90 7.54 2.39
N LEU A 126 -27.44 7.06 1.27
CA LEU A 126 -28.83 6.62 1.19
C LEU A 126 -29.13 5.48 2.19
N SER A 127 -28.16 4.62 2.43
CA SER A 127 -28.30 3.51 3.37
C SER A 127 -28.45 3.94 4.83
N LEU A 128 -28.09 5.20 5.18
CA LEU A 128 -28.29 5.72 6.54
C LEU A 128 -29.76 5.83 6.93
N GLN A 129 -30.66 5.95 5.94
CA GLN A 129 -32.11 6.05 6.17
C GLN A 129 -32.74 4.71 6.60
N VAL A 130 -31.99 3.59 6.54
CA VAL A 130 -32.51 2.28 6.94
C VAL A 130 -32.74 2.24 8.44
N GLY A 131 -33.99 1.97 8.83
CA GLY A 131 -34.37 1.76 10.23
C GLY A 131 -34.65 3.03 11.04
N GLU A 132 -34.57 4.24 10.46
CA GLU A 132 -34.86 5.47 11.20
C GLU A 132 -36.32 5.64 11.61
N HIS A 133 -37.26 4.95 10.95
CA HIS A 133 -38.73 5.11 11.15
C HIS A 133 -39.42 3.87 11.67
N SER A 134 -38.69 2.81 12.00
CA SER A 134 -39.29 1.58 12.53
C SER A 134 -39.43 1.67 14.05
N GLY A 135 -40.66 1.70 14.56
CA GLY A 135 -40.95 1.58 16.00
C GLY A 135 -40.65 0.20 16.61
N ALA A 136 -40.06 -0.71 15.84
CA ALA A 136 -39.55 -2.02 16.23
C ALA A 136 -38.05 -1.93 16.60
N ALA A 137 -37.46 -3.05 17.01
CA ALA A 137 -36.01 -3.11 17.28
C ALA A 137 -35.19 -2.56 16.07
N PRO A 138 -34.10 -1.84 16.33
CA PRO A 138 -33.33 -1.16 15.26
C PRO A 138 -32.80 -2.18 14.25
N THR A 139 -33.00 -1.91 12.97
CA THR A 139 -32.46 -2.71 11.86
C THR A 139 -30.94 -2.66 11.85
N VAL A 140 -30.29 -3.82 11.86
CA VAL A 140 -28.84 -3.91 11.75
C VAL A 140 -28.42 -3.56 10.32
N ARG A 141 -27.62 -2.52 10.15
CA ARG A 141 -27.08 -2.07 8.87
C ARG A 141 -25.62 -2.47 8.73
N THR A 142 -25.32 -3.28 7.71
CA THR A 142 -23.96 -3.69 7.34
C THR A 142 -23.62 -3.15 5.95
N VAL A 143 -22.51 -2.46 5.81
CA VAL A 143 -21.98 -2.02 4.51
C VAL A 143 -20.68 -2.75 4.25
N LEU A 144 -20.62 -3.50 3.16
CA LEU A 144 -19.41 -4.16 2.69
C LEU A 144 -18.80 -3.36 1.54
N ARG A 145 -17.53 -3.00 1.65
CA ARG A 145 -16.73 -2.36 0.59
C ARG A 145 -15.77 -3.39 -0.01
N PRO A 146 -16.23 -4.26 -0.92
CA PRO A 146 -15.35 -5.23 -1.56
C PRO A 146 -14.33 -4.53 -2.45
N ALA A 147 -13.12 -5.08 -2.52
CA ALA A 147 -12.18 -4.85 -3.61
C ALA A 147 -12.85 -5.19 -4.96
N ALA A 148 -12.16 -4.96 -6.08
CA ALA A 148 -12.75 -5.24 -7.39
C ALA A 148 -13.18 -6.71 -7.51
N VAL A 149 -14.50 -6.95 -7.65
CA VAL A 149 -15.07 -8.30 -7.76
C VAL A 149 -15.04 -8.74 -9.22
N LEU A 150 -14.36 -9.84 -9.51
CA LEU A 150 -14.26 -10.40 -10.86
C LEU A 150 -15.52 -11.19 -11.24
N ASP A 151 -16.59 -10.49 -11.61
CA ASP A 151 -17.91 -11.08 -11.95
C ASP A 151 -18.09 -11.36 -13.45
N GLY A 152 -17.16 -10.97 -14.29
CA GLY A 152 -17.18 -11.11 -15.74
C GLY A 152 -17.61 -9.83 -16.47
N ASP A 153 -18.40 -8.97 -15.85
CA ASP A 153 -18.96 -7.76 -16.45
C ASP A 153 -18.31 -6.47 -15.95
N ASP A 154 -17.57 -6.54 -14.84
CA ASP A 154 -16.85 -5.39 -14.28
C ASP A 154 -15.66 -4.95 -15.15
N TYR A 155 -15.14 -3.77 -14.87
CA TYR A 155 -14.02 -3.20 -15.61
C TYR A 155 -12.77 -4.09 -15.61
N PHE A 156 -12.38 -4.63 -14.46
CA PHE A 156 -11.19 -5.46 -14.35
C PHE A 156 -11.37 -6.82 -15.01
N SER A 157 -12.55 -7.43 -14.90
CA SER A 157 -12.87 -8.67 -15.61
C SER A 157 -12.70 -8.51 -17.12
N ARG A 158 -13.18 -7.39 -17.69
CA ARG A 158 -13.03 -7.11 -19.12
C ARG A 158 -11.60 -6.75 -19.52
N LEU A 159 -10.89 -5.99 -18.66
CA LEU A 159 -9.47 -5.70 -18.87
C LEU A 159 -8.65 -6.99 -18.93
N LEU A 160 -8.94 -7.95 -18.01
CA LEU A 160 -8.22 -9.23 -17.89
C LEU A 160 -8.70 -10.33 -18.84
N SER A 161 -9.85 -10.16 -19.50
CA SER A 161 -10.36 -11.07 -20.53
C SER A 161 -10.23 -10.50 -21.94
N GLY A 162 -9.74 -9.27 -22.07
CA GLY A 162 -9.61 -8.57 -23.33
C GLY A 162 -8.46 -9.10 -24.20
N LYS A 163 -8.46 -8.71 -25.48
CA LYS A 163 -7.35 -9.04 -26.40
C LYS A 163 -6.12 -8.17 -26.21
N LEU A 164 -6.30 -6.97 -25.65
CA LEU A 164 -5.23 -5.97 -25.42
C LEU A 164 -5.64 -5.05 -24.28
N ALA A 165 -4.74 -4.81 -23.32
CA ALA A 165 -4.93 -3.86 -22.24
C ALA A 165 -4.12 -2.58 -22.48
N ILE A 166 -4.78 -1.42 -22.40
CA ILE A 166 -4.09 -0.13 -22.41
C ILE A 166 -3.72 0.22 -20.97
N THR A 167 -2.43 0.51 -20.75
CA THR A 167 -1.88 0.85 -19.42
C THR A 167 -1.11 2.17 -19.49
N TYR A 168 -0.78 2.76 -18.34
CA TYR A 168 0.08 3.93 -18.28
C TYR A 168 1.57 3.54 -18.31
N PRO A 169 2.41 4.25 -19.09
CA PRO A 169 3.86 4.03 -19.06
C PRO A 169 4.42 4.26 -17.66
N GLY A 170 5.24 3.31 -17.20
CA GLY A 170 5.92 3.43 -15.90
C GLY A 170 5.07 3.24 -14.65
N HIS A 171 3.76 2.98 -14.79
CA HIS A 171 2.88 2.66 -13.68
C HIS A 171 2.61 1.16 -13.61
N ASP A 172 2.55 0.63 -12.39
CA ASP A 172 2.23 -0.77 -12.09
C ASP A 172 1.58 -0.86 -10.71
N PRO A 173 0.37 -0.26 -10.53
CA PRO A 173 -0.25 -0.23 -9.22
C PRO A 173 -0.57 -1.66 -8.76
N THR A 174 -0.47 -1.87 -7.45
CA THR A 174 -1.04 -3.06 -6.83
C THR A 174 -2.56 -2.92 -6.85
N ILE A 175 -3.23 -3.95 -7.32
CA ILE A 175 -4.69 -4.08 -7.36
C ILE A 175 -5.12 -5.29 -6.54
N GLN A 176 -6.29 -5.18 -5.94
CA GLN A 176 -6.92 -6.27 -5.21
C GLN A 176 -8.15 -6.76 -6.00
N LEU A 177 -8.17 -8.05 -6.29
CA LEU A 177 -9.20 -8.70 -7.10
C LEU A 177 -9.85 -9.80 -6.27
N LEU A 178 -11.15 -9.69 -6.05
CA LEU A 178 -11.92 -10.59 -5.21
C LEU A 178 -12.76 -11.55 -6.07
N SER A 179 -12.85 -12.81 -5.67
CA SER A 179 -13.79 -13.75 -6.30
C SER A 179 -15.23 -13.50 -5.83
N PRO A 180 -16.26 -13.76 -6.65
CA PRO A 180 -17.64 -13.72 -6.21
C PRO A 180 -17.93 -14.63 -5.01
N ARG A 181 -17.20 -15.74 -4.88
CA ARG A 181 -17.33 -16.68 -3.75
C ARG A 181 -16.82 -16.09 -2.44
N ASP A 182 -15.67 -15.38 -2.46
CA ASP A 182 -15.18 -14.72 -1.26
C ASP A 182 -16.08 -13.55 -0.84
N LEU A 183 -16.65 -12.81 -1.81
CA LEU A 183 -17.69 -11.82 -1.51
C LEU A 183 -18.90 -12.46 -0.82
N ALA A 184 -19.40 -13.57 -1.36
CA ALA A 184 -20.54 -14.29 -0.78
C ALA A 184 -20.26 -14.80 0.64
N ARG A 185 -19.02 -15.27 0.90
CA ARG A 185 -18.59 -15.65 2.25
C ARG A 185 -18.58 -14.47 3.23
N ALA A 186 -18.15 -13.28 2.77
CA ALA A 186 -18.19 -12.07 3.59
C ALA A 186 -19.63 -11.64 3.90
N VAL A 187 -20.54 -11.75 2.94
CA VAL A 187 -21.97 -11.49 3.15
C VAL A 187 -22.54 -12.48 4.16
N THR A 188 -22.28 -13.78 3.99
CA THR A 188 -22.75 -14.81 4.93
C THR A 188 -22.24 -14.55 6.34
N ALA A 189 -20.93 -14.29 6.49
CA ALA A 189 -20.34 -13.96 7.79
C ALA A 189 -20.98 -12.71 8.43
N SER A 190 -21.31 -11.68 7.65
CA SER A 190 -21.97 -10.48 8.16
C SER A 190 -23.40 -10.75 8.66
N ILE A 191 -24.10 -11.68 8.02
CA ILE A 191 -25.44 -12.12 8.46
C ILE A 191 -25.34 -12.93 9.75
N GLU A 192 -24.43 -13.89 9.78
CA GLU A 192 -24.22 -14.78 10.93
C GLU A 192 -23.80 -14.01 12.19
N GLN A 193 -22.94 -12.99 12.05
CA GLN A 193 -22.50 -12.14 13.15
C GLN A 193 -23.48 -10.99 13.48
N ARG A 194 -24.49 -10.75 12.65
CA ARG A 194 -25.38 -9.57 12.75
C ARG A 194 -24.56 -8.28 12.94
N ALA A 195 -23.50 -8.13 12.17
CA ALA A 195 -22.50 -7.08 12.37
C ALA A 195 -22.99 -5.73 11.82
N ALA A 196 -23.04 -4.72 12.68
CA ALA A 196 -23.33 -3.35 12.26
C ALA A 196 -22.05 -2.61 11.87
N GLY A 197 -22.13 -1.76 10.83
CA GLY A 197 -21.04 -0.89 10.42
C GLY A 197 -20.54 -1.09 9.00
N VAL A 198 -19.40 -0.48 8.71
CA VAL A 198 -18.73 -0.54 7.39
C VAL A 198 -17.52 -1.46 7.49
N PHE A 199 -17.33 -2.31 6.48
CA PHE A 199 -16.25 -3.30 6.43
C PHE A 199 -15.65 -3.39 5.03
N ASN A 200 -14.34 -3.22 4.93
CA ASN A 200 -13.62 -3.52 3.70
C ASN A 200 -13.48 -5.05 3.53
N VAL A 201 -13.67 -5.52 2.30
CA VAL A 201 -13.55 -6.94 1.95
C VAL A 201 -12.43 -7.09 0.93
N ALA A 202 -11.27 -7.57 1.38
CA ALA A 202 -10.07 -7.73 0.58
C ALA A 202 -9.75 -9.22 0.33
N PRO A 203 -9.04 -9.57 -0.76
CA PRO A 203 -8.48 -10.90 -0.97
C PRO A 203 -7.30 -11.17 0.00
N LEU A 204 -6.76 -12.40 0.00
CA LEU A 204 -5.57 -12.76 0.80
C LEU A 204 -4.33 -11.93 0.45
N ALA A 205 -4.18 -11.57 -0.82
CA ALA A 205 -3.08 -10.75 -1.31
C ALA A 205 -3.46 -10.01 -2.58
N GLY A 206 -2.91 -8.80 -2.74
CA GLY A 206 -2.97 -8.03 -3.97
C GLY A 206 -2.05 -8.58 -5.06
N ILE A 207 -2.08 -7.96 -6.23
CA ILE A 207 -1.21 -8.30 -7.36
C ILE A 207 -0.86 -7.03 -8.15
N PRO A 208 0.41 -6.83 -8.55
CA PRO A 208 0.75 -5.74 -9.48
C PRO A 208 0.02 -5.91 -10.82
N LEU A 209 -0.48 -4.82 -11.40
CA LEU A 209 -1.28 -4.84 -12.65
C LEU A 209 -0.57 -5.57 -13.79
N LYS A 210 0.74 -5.37 -13.97
CA LYS A 210 1.52 -6.06 -15.00
C LYS A 210 1.58 -7.57 -14.75
N ALA A 211 1.65 -7.99 -13.50
CA ALA A 211 1.59 -9.40 -13.13
C ALA A 211 0.18 -9.97 -13.40
N ALA A 212 -0.87 -9.25 -13.02
CA ALA A 212 -2.25 -9.62 -13.29
C ALA A 212 -2.52 -9.86 -14.79
N LEU A 213 -2.07 -8.94 -15.65
CA LEU A 213 -2.19 -9.06 -17.10
C LEU A 213 -1.39 -10.26 -17.66
N ARG A 214 -0.22 -10.56 -17.06
CA ARG A 214 0.58 -11.74 -17.44
C ARG A 214 -0.13 -13.04 -17.06
N VAL A 215 -0.68 -13.13 -15.86
CA VAL A 215 -1.49 -14.28 -15.40
C VAL A 215 -2.71 -14.46 -16.30
N ALA A 216 -3.39 -13.37 -16.63
CA ALA A 216 -4.52 -13.36 -17.58
C ALA A 216 -4.13 -13.67 -19.02
N ARG A 217 -2.82 -13.61 -19.38
CA ARG A 217 -2.28 -13.74 -20.75
C ARG A 217 -2.78 -12.64 -21.70
N VAL A 218 -2.99 -11.43 -21.17
CA VAL A 218 -3.42 -10.26 -21.93
C VAL A 218 -2.22 -9.40 -22.28
N PRO A 219 -1.90 -9.19 -23.57
CA PRO A 219 -0.85 -8.26 -24.00
C PRO A 219 -1.20 -6.84 -23.55
N ARG A 220 -0.18 -6.06 -23.20
CA ARG A 220 -0.36 -4.68 -22.77
C ARG A 220 0.28 -3.70 -23.73
N LEU A 221 -0.38 -2.55 -23.93
CA LEU A 221 0.14 -1.41 -24.69
C LEU A 221 0.23 -0.20 -23.76
N PRO A 222 1.44 0.22 -23.35
CA PRO A 222 1.61 1.41 -22.52
C PRO A 222 1.47 2.68 -23.37
N LEU A 223 0.40 3.42 -23.18
CA LEU A 223 0.12 4.67 -23.88
C LEU A 223 0.00 5.84 -22.91
N GLY A 224 0.66 6.96 -23.23
CA GLY A 224 0.51 8.22 -22.49
C GLY A 224 -0.89 8.82 -22.68
N ARG A 225 -1.31 9.72 -21.79
CA ARG A 225 -2.66 10.33 -21.77
C ARG A 225 -3.12 10.88 -23.11
N LEU A 226 -2.25 11.61 -23.83
CA LEU A 226 -2.59 12.21 -25.13
C LEU A 226 -2.87 11.13 -26.18
N ALA A 227 -2.05 10.07 -26.25
CA ALA A 227 -2.24 8.96 -27.15
C ALA A 227 -3.49 8.13 -26.80
N GLN A 228 -3.80 7.97 -25.50
CA GLN A 228 -5.03 7.30 -25.06
C GLN A 228 -6.28 8.05 -25.49
N ASN A 229 -6.29 9.39 -25.41
CA ASN A 229 -7.41 10.20 -25.90
C ASN A 229 -7.62 10.06 -27.41
N GLY A 230 -6.54 9.98 -28.18
CA GLY A 230 -6.59 9.71 -29.63
C GLY A 230 -7.14 8.31 -29.95
N VAL A 231 -6.68 7.29 -29.23
CA VAL A 231 -7.19 5.91 -29.40
C VAL A 231 -8.68 5.81 -29.05
N ARG A 232 -9.13 6.52 -28.00
CA ARG A 232 -10.56 6.58 -27.61
C ARG A 232 -11.44 7.20 -28.69
N ALA A 233 -10.93 8.22 -29.37
CA ALA A 233 -11.68 8.88 -30.44
C ALA A 233 -11.83 7.99 -31.70
N ILE A 234 -10.90 7.04 -31.91
CA ILE A 234 -10.85 6.18 -33.08
C ILE A 234 -11.45 4.80 -32.80
N ALA A 235 -11.28 4.29 -31.59
CA ALA A 235 -11.73 2.95 -31.21
C ALA A 235 -13.16 2.99 -30.67
N SER A 236 -14.12 2.70 -31.53
CA SER A 236 -15.52 2.48 -31.16
C SER A 236 -15.76 1.16 -30.39
N SER A 237 -14.72 0.39 -30.06
CA SER A 237 -14.86 -0.88 -29.36
C SER A 237 -14.84 -0.67 -27.84
N ALA A 238 -15.88 -1.13 -27.17
CA ALA A 238 -16.09 -1.02 -25.72
C ALA A 238 -14.96 -1.60 -24.84
N SER A 239 -14.09 -2.46 -25.39
CA SER A 239 -12.94 -3.06 -24.70
C SER A 239 -11.72 -2.13 -24.57
N LEU A 240 -11.68 -1.05 -25.36
CA LEU A 240 -10.58 -0.07 -25.37
C LEU A 240 -10.98 1.27 -24.74
N SER A 241 -12.28 1.50 -24.54
CA SER A 241 -12.82 2.77 -24.02
C SER A 241 -13.19 2.67 -22.54
N ALA A 242 -12.19 2.65 -21.65
CA ALA A 242 -12.49 2.92 -20.26
C ALA A 242 -12.86 4.40 -20.10
N PRO A 243 -13.93 4.77 -19.39
CA PRO A 243 -14.17 6.15 -18.99
C PRO A 243 -12.96 6.77 -18.30
N ALA A 244 -12.78 8.09 -18.43
CA ALA A 244 -11.59 8.77 -17.87
C ALA A 244 -11.42 8.49 -16.37
N ASP A 245 -12.52 8.40 -15.64
CA ASP A 245 -12.54 8.16 -14.20
C ASP A 245 -12.06 6.76 -13.83
N GLN A 246 -12.24 5.76 -14.68
CA GLN A 246 -11.77 4.39 -14.43
C GLN A 246 -10.25 4.24 -14.59
N LEU A 247 -9.61 5.10 -15.38
CA LEU A 247 -8.17 5.01 -15.63
C LEU A 247 -7.32 5.31 -14.38
N GLN A 248 -7.85 6.04 -13.42
CA GLN A 248 -7.15 6.28 -12.14
C GLN A 248 -6.93 4.97 -11.37
N TYR A 249 -7.87 4.03 -11.46
CA TYR A 249 -7.82 2.73 -10.79
C TYR A 249 -6.76 1.76 -11.36
N ILE A 250 -6.17 2.10 -12.51
CA ILE A 250 -5.02 1.38 -13.10
C ILE A 250 -3.74 2.21 -13.11
N GLN A 251 -3.77 3.40 -12.54
CA GLN A 251 -2.61 4.29 -12.43
C GLN A 251 -2.01 4.30 -11.02
N TYR A 252 -2.86 4.31 -9.99
CA TYR A 252 -2.46 4.41 -8.59
C TYR A 252 -3.02 3.24 -7.78
N SER A 253 -2.29 2.82 -6.75
CA SER A 253 -2.77 1.80 -5.80
C SER A 253 -3.92 2.36 -4.95
N TRP A 254 -4.91 1.50 -4.67
CA TRP A 254 -6.08 1.79 -3.84
C TRP A 254 -6.51 0.55 -3.04
N THR A 255 -5.51 -0.24 -2.64
CA THR A 255 -5.71 -1.45 -1.84
C THR A 255 -6.31 -1.12 -0.48
N VAL A 256 -7.16 -2.00 0.00
CA VAL A 256 -7.91 -1.83 1.25
C VAL A 256 -7.50 -2.88 2.30
N SER A 257 -7.56 -2.49 3.56
CA SER A 257 -7.30 -3.37 4.69
C SER A 257 -8.55 -4.20 5.00
N GLY A 258 -8.43 -5.53 5.01
CA GLY A 258 -9.47 -6.45 5.49
C GLY A 258 -9.41 -6.75 6.99
N ALA A 259 -8.59 -6.04 7.75
CA ALA A 259 -8.34 -6.33 9.17
C ALA A 259 -9.62 -6.26 10.03
N LYS A 260 -10.48 -5.27 9.79
CA LYS A 260 -11.74 -5.11 10.51
C LYS A 260 -12.73 -6.22 10.20
N ALA A 261 -12.86 -6.61 8.93
CA ALA A 261 -13.71 -7.74 8.54
C ALA A 261 -13.20 -9.05 9.17
N LYS A 262 -11.90 -9.26 9.22
CA LYS A 262 -11.30 -10.42 9.89
C LYS A 262 -11.61 -10.44 11.39
N SER A 263 -11.43 -9.34 12.10
CA SER A 263 -11.57 -9.28 13.56
C SER A 263 -13.03 -9.28 14.02
N GLN A 264 -13.97 -8.63 13.29
CA GLN A 264 -15.33 -8.43 13.72
C GLN A 264 -16.35 -9.35 13.02
N LEU A 265 -16.09 -9.73 11.76
CA LEU A 265 -16.94 -10.69 11.04
C LEU A 265 -16.41 -12.13 11.11
N GLY A 266 -15.16 -12.33 11.56
CA GLY A 266 -14.49 -13.63 11.41
C GLY A 266 -14.21 -13.98 9.94
N PHE A 267 -14.33 -13.01 9.03
CA PHE A 267 -14.11 -13.24 7.61
C PHE A 267 -12.62 -13.41 7.29
N ALA A 268 -12.28 -14.56 6.73
CA ALA A 268 -10.98 -14.82 6.14
C ALA A 268 -11.16 -15.17 4.66
N PRO A 269 -10.57 -14.38 3.72
CA PRO A 269 -10.65 -14.71 2.30
C PRO A 269 -9.94 -16.06 2.04
N ALA A 270 -10.46 -16.83 1.06
CA ALA A 270 -9.86 -18.11 0.67
C ALA A 270 -8.89 -17.95 -0.51
N SER A 271 -9.01 -16.85 -1.26
CA SER A 271 -8.34 -16.69 -2.54
C SER A 271 -7.45 -15.45 -2.55
N THR A 272 -6.31 -15.54 -3.26
CA THR A 272 -5.51 -14.39 -3.65
C THR A 272 -6.10 -13.74 -4.89
N SER A 273 -5.68 -12.52 -5.22
CA SER A 273 -6.05 -11.85 -6.48
C SER A 273 -5.63 -12.69 -7.71
N GLU A 274 -4.52 -13.41 -7.64
CA GLU A 274 -4.08 -14.31 -8.72
C GLU A 274 -5.05 -15.47 -8.92
N ASN A 275 -5.53 -16.10 -7.83
CA ASN A 275 -6.53 -17.15 -7.89
C ASN A 275 -7.85 -16.67 -8.51
N ALA A 276 -8.29 -15.47 -8.14
CA ALA A 276 -9.49 -14.86 -8.72
C ALA A 276 -9.37 -14.68 -10.24
N ILE A 277 -8.18 -14.30 -10.75
CA ILE A 277 -7.91 -14.19 -12.19
C ILE A 277 -7.97 -15.57 -12.87
N LEU A 278 -7.38 -16.59 -12.25
CA LEU A 278 -7.39 -17.95 -12.80
C LEU A 278 -8.82 -18.52 -12.84
N GLU A 279 -9.60 -18.27 -11.81
CA GLU A 279 -11.03 -18.65 -11.75
C GLU A 279 -11.85 -17.93 -12.85
N LEU A 280 -11.65 -16.61 -13.03
CA LEU A 280 -12.29 -15.85 -14.10
C LEU A 280 -11.98 -16.46 -15.49
N ALA A 281 -10.73 -16.88 -15.70
CA ALA A 281 -10.27 -17.47 -16.96
C ALA A 281 -10.66 -18.96 -17.13
N GLY A 282 -11.34 -19.58 -16.18
CA GLY A 282 -11.66 -21.01 -16.18
C GLY A 282 -10.41 -21.91 -16.15
N ARG A 283 -9.31 -21.43 -15.59
CA ARG A 283 -8.03 -22.13 -15.51
C ARG A 283 -7.73 -22.57 -14.09
N GLY A 284 -7.39 -23.84 -13.90
CA GLY A 284 -6.75 -24.31 -12.67
C GLY A 284 -5.27 -23.92 -12.66
N GLY A 285 -4.71 -23.69 -11.48
CA GLY A 285 -3.28 -23.42 -11.32
C GLY A 285 -2.95 -23.04 -9.90
N THR A 286 -1.68 -23.26 -9.52
CA THR A 286 -1.13 -22.72 -8.27
C THR A 286 -0.62 -21.30 -8.52
N PRO A 287 -0.82 -20.36 -7.59
CA PRO A 287 -0.27 -19.01 -7.69
C PRO A 287 1.26 -19.04 -7.85
N HIS A 288 1.77 -18.21 -8.73
CA HIS A 288 3.20 -18.16 -9.07
C HIS A 288 3.95 -17.00 -8.42
N GLY A 289 3.21 -15.99 -7.91
CA GLY A 289 3.78 -14.79 -7.34
C GLY A 289 3.57 -14.67 -5.83
N ASN A 290 4.64 -14.39 -5.09
CA ASN A 290 4.56 -13.97 -3.69
C ASN A 290 4.58 -12.43 -3.66
N TYR A 291 3.47 -11.83 -4.04
CA TYR A 291 3.25 -10.38 -3.89
C TYR A 291 2.56 -10.14 -2.56
N ASP A 292 2.90 -9.03 -1.90
CA ASP A 292 2.12 -8.53 -0.79
C ASP A 292 1.14 -7.42 -1.24
N ASP A 293 0.37 -6.90 -0.30
CA ASP A 293 -0.64 -5.86 -0.57
C ASP A 293 -0.02 -4.51 -0.98
N PHE A 294 1.29 -4.32 -0.82
CA PHE A 294 2.03 -3.13 -1.25
C PHE A 294 2.75 -3.31 -2.59
N GLY A 295 2.75 -4.51 -3.15
CA GLY A 295 3.37 -4.82 -4.44
C GLY A 295 4.84 -5.23 -4.34
N MET A 296 5.35 -5.56 -3.15
CA MET A 296 6.68 -6.14 -3.00
C MET A 296 6.78 -7.45 -3.78
N ASP A 297 7.91 -7.63 -4.47
CA ASP A 297 8.20 -8.84 -5.26
C ASP A 297 9.53 -9.44 -4.79
N ALA A 298 9.45 -10.47 -3.97
CA ALA A 298 10.63 -11.14 -3.41
C ALA A 298 11.54 -11.75 -4.51
N ALA A 299 10.98 -12.20 -5.64
CA ALA A 299 11.77 -12.71 -6.75
C ALA A 299 12.53 -11.59 -7.46
N TYR A 300 11.90 -10.43 -7.61
CA TYR A 300 12.52 -9.22 -8.15
C TYR A 300 13.69 -8.76 -7.27
N ILE A 301 13.50 -8.70 -5.94
CA ILE A 301 14.55 -8.33 -4.98
C ILE A 301 15.73 -9.30 -5.11
N ARG A 302 15.49 -10.62 -5.08
CA ARG A 302 16.56 -11.63 -5.22
C ARG A 302 17.32 -11.49 -6.54
N ARG A 303 16.62 -11.22 -7.65
CA ARG A 303 17.25 -10.99 -8.95
C ARG A 303 18.19 -9.79 -8.94
N TYR A 304 17.74 -8.66 -8.41
CA TYR A 304 18.57 -7.44 -8.34
C TYR A 304 19.73 -7.59 -7.34
N CYS A 305 19.49 -8.23 -6.19
CA CYS A 305 20.54 -8.56 -5.23
C CYS A 305 21.58 -9.52 -5.83
N GLY A 306 21.17 -10.47 -6.68
CA GLY A 306 22.09 -11.40 -7.33
C GLY A 306 23.03 -10.76 -8.36
N HIS A 307 22.64 -9.63 -8.97
CA HIS A 307 23.35 -9.02 -10.10
C HIS A 307 23.72 -7.56 -9.87
N LEU A 308 22.80 -6.62 -10.12
CA LEU A 308 23.09 -5.20 -10.10
C LEU A 308 23.55 -4.68 -8.73
N PHE A 309 22.78 -5.03 -7.68
CA PHE A 309 23.12 -4.55 -6.34
C PHE A 309 24.42 -5.15 -5.81
N LYS A 310 24.67 -6.42 -6.13
CA LYS A 310 25.96 -7.08 -5.83
C LYS A 310 27.12 -6.37 -6.53
N TRP A 311 26.97 -6.01 -7.79
CA TRP A 311 28.00 -5.27 -8.52
C TRP A 311 28.20 -3.86 -7.95
N LEU A 312 27.13 -3.12 -7.65
CA LEU A 312 27.21 -1.81 -7.02
C LEU A 312 27.90 -1.90 -5.65
N HIS A 313 27.49 -2.86 -4.82
CA HIS A 313 28.01 -3.04 -3.47
C HIS A 313 29.49 -3.48 -3.47
N ASN A 314 29.83 -4.56 -4.18
CA ASN A 314 31.15 -5.16 -4.09
C ASN A 314 32.16 -4.55 -5.06
N GLY A 315 31.71 -4.08 -6.23
CA GLY A 315 32.60 -3.60 -7.30
C GLY A 315 32.65 -2.09 -7.41
N TYR A 316 31.51 -1.43 -7.56
CA TYR A 316 31.48 -0.01 -7.87
C TYR A 316 31.75 0.88 -6.65
N TRP A 317 30.96 0.73 -5.58
CA TRP A 317 31.13 1.48 -4.33
C TRP A 317 31.96 0.73 -3.28
N ARG A 318 32.24 -0.54 -3.46
CA ARG A 318 33.07 -1.37 -2.58
C ARG A 318 32.72 -1.17 -1.11
N VAL A 319 31.43 -1.38 -0.80
CA VAL A 319 30.83 -1.09 0.50
C VAL A 319 31.45 -1.99 1.56
N GLU A 320 32.03 -1.40 2.58
CA GLU A 320 32.48 -2.04 3.80
C GLU A 320 31.36 -1.99 4.83
N LEU A 321 31.08 -3.12 5.50
CA LEU A 321 30.01 -3.24 6.48
C LEU A 321 30.58 -3.56 7.85
N ASP A 322 30.07 -2.88 8.87
CA ASP A 322 30.34 -3.15 10.27
C ASP A 322 29.03 -3.22 11.08
N GLY A 323 29.00 -4.05 12.13
CA GLY A 323 27.87 -4.16 13.05
C GLY A 323 26.60 -4.72 12.46
N ILE A 324 26.64 -5.40 11.31
CA ILE A 324 25.43 -5.95 10.66
C ILE A 324 24.71 -6.97 11.57
N GLU A 325 25.40 -7.61 12.49
CA GLU A 325 24.88 -8.51 13.52
C GLU A 325 23.94 -7.82 14.51
N ASN A 326 24.03 -6.51 14.65
CA ASN A 326 23.11 -5.70 15.46
C ASN A 326 21.67 -5.69 14.91
N VAL A 327 21.49 -6.06 13.63
CA VAL A 327 20.14 -6.20 13.06
C VAL A 327 19.61 -7.60 13.36
N PRO A 328 18.45 -7.73 14.02
CA PRO A 328 17.90 -9.03 14.38
C PRO A 328 17.49 -9.84 13.14
N THR A 329 17.63 -11.16 13.19
CA THR A 329 17.20 -12.09 12.14
C THR A 329 15.69 -12.30 12.14
N GLU A 330 15.02 -12.05 13.25
CA GLU A 330 13.59 -12.22 13.46
C GLU A 330 13.02 -11.05 14.27
N GLY A 331 11.70 -10.92 14.26
CA GLY A 331 10.98 -9.89 14.99
C GLY A 331 11.05 -8.51 14.32
N ARG A 332 10.35 -7.57 14.90
CA ARG A 332 10.20 -6.20 14.41
C ARG A 332 11.38 -5.31 14.79
N GLY A 333 11.57 -4.23 14.04
CA GLY A 333 12.56 -3.22 14.36
C GLY A 333 12.41 -1.99 13.49
N VAL A 334 12.79 -0.82 14.00
CA VAL A 334 12.79 0.44 13.24
C VAL A 334 14.21 0.77 12.84
N LEU A 335 14.56 0.49 11.59
CA LEU A 335 15.86 0.78 10.99
C LEU A 335 15.92 2.26 10.62
N VAL A 336 16.80 3.01 11.30
CA VAL A 336 16.91 4.48 11.16
C VAL A 336 18.22 4.83 10.50
N GLY A 337 18.15 5.43 9.31
CA GLY A 337 19.33 5.78 8.51
C GLY A 337 19.47 7.25 8.22
N MET A 338 20.65 7.64 7.72
CA MET A 338 20.87 8.91 7.05
C MET A 338 20.67 8.77 5.55
N HIS A 339 20.15 9.80 4.89
CA HIS A 339 19.95 9.80 3.44
C HIS A 339 20.76 10.90 2.78
N ARG A 340 21.65 10.52 1.88
CA ARG A 340 22.52 11.44 1.14
C ARG A 340 22.57 11.07 -0.35
N GLY A 341 23.09 11.99 -1.14
CA GLY A 341 23.31 11.73 -2.56
C GLY A 341 22.05 11.74 -3.40
N PHE A 342 21.01 12.51 -3.01
CA PHE A 342 19.81 12.80 -3.79
C PHE A 342 18.95 11.56 -4.18
N MET A 343 19.55 10.46 -4.63
CA MET A 343 18.87 9.22 -5.00
C MET A 343 18.90 8.21 -3.85
N PRO A 344 17.92 7.29 -3.73
CA PRO A 344 17.74 6.40 -2.56
C PRO A 344 18.75 5.23 -2.51
N PHE A 345 20.00 5.44 -2.93
CA PHE A 345 21.00 4.37 -2.97
C PHE A 345 21.42 3.90 -1.57
N ASP A 346 21.35 4.77 -0.56
CA ASP A 346 21.56 4.37 0.85
C ASP A 346 20.60 3.26 1.25
N GLY A 347 19.30 3.42 0.94
CA GLY A 347 18.28 2.42 1.20
C GLY A 347 18.48 1.13 0.39
N VAL A 348 18.90 1.26 -0.87
CA VAL A 348 19.17 0.10 -1.73
C VAL A 348 20.36 -0.71 -1.24
N MET A 349 21.43 -0.07 -0.77
CA MET A 349 22.60 -0.78 -0.23
C MET A 349 22.29 -1.38 1.15
N ALA A 350 21.53 -0.69 1.99
CA ALA A 350 21.04 -1.26 3.25
C ALA A 350 20.12 -2.48 2.98
N LEU A 351 19.18 -2.39 2.02
CA LEU A 351 18.37 -3.53 1.57
C LEU A 351 19.26 -4.71 1.15
N PHE A 352 20.26 -4.46 0.29
CA PHE A 352 21.17 -5.51 -0.16
C PHE A 352 21.90 -6.17 1.01
N ALA A 353 22.43 -5.39 1.95
CA ALA A 353 23.12 -5.89 3.13
C ALA A 353 22.21 -6.77 4.00
N LEU A 354 20.98 -6.30 4.30
CA LEU A 354 20.04 -7.05 5.12
C LEU A 354 19.55 -8.33 4.42
N VAL A 355 19.25 -8.29 3.13
CA VAL A 355 18.82 -9.46 2.36
C VAL A 355 19.93 -10.52 2.31
N THR A 356 21.18 -10.11 2.07
CA THR A 356 22.29 -11.05 1.87
C THR A 356 22.93 -11.55 3.16
N LYS A 357 22.95 -10.74 4.22
CA LYS A 357 23.64 -11.06 5.48
C LYS A 357 22.70 -11.46 6.61
N ARG A 358 21.44 -11.02 6.59
CA ARG A 358 20.46 -11.29 7.66
C ARG A 358 19.21 -12.02 7.18
N ASN A 359 19.07 -12.25 5.87
CA ASN A 359 17.88 -12.83 5.23
C ASN A 359 16.59 -12.05 5.58
N ARG A 360 16.69 -10.71 5.67
CA ARG A 360 15.57 -9.81 6.01
C ARG A 360 15.37 -8.79 4.91
N ILE A 361 14.11 -8.52 4.57
CA ILE A 361 13.73 -7.46 3.62
C ILE A 361 13.22 -6.28 4.44
N PRO A 362 13.95 -5.15 4.49
CA PRO A 362 13.44 -3.94 5.15
C PRO A 362 12.38 -3.26 4.28
N ARG A 363 11.35 -2.71 4.93
CA ARG A 363 10.26 -1.96 4.29
C ARG A 363 10.55 -0.46 4.43
N PHE A 364 11.20 0.11 3.42
CA PHE A 364 11.55 1.54 3.48
C PHE A 364 10.34 2.43 3.19
N LEU A 365 10.19 3.50 3.98
CA LEU A 365 9.18 4.52 3.76
C LEU A 365 9.52 5.36 2.54
N ILE A 366 8.56 5.50 1.62
CA ILE A 366 8.67 6.27 0.39
C ILE A 366 7.91 7.59 0.55
N HIS A 367 8.57 8.71 0.23
CA HIS A 367 7.92 10.01 0.21
C HIS A 367 6.86 10.07 -0.91
N PRO A 368 5.66 10.64 -0.68
CA PRO A 368 4.59 10.69 -1.68
C PRO A 368 4.98 11.32 -3.03
N SER A 369 5.94 12.26 -3.05
CA SER A 369 6.40 12.86 -4.30
C SER A 369 7.07 11.86 -5.26
N LEU A 370 7.68 10.80 -4.74
CA LEU A 370 8.33 9.77 -5.55
C LEU A 370 7.33 8.88 -6.28
N THR A 371 6.12 8.72 -5.74
CA THR A 371 5.06 7.92 -6.39
C THR A 371 4.48 8.59 -7.62
N LYS A 372 4.70 9.90 -7.79
CA LYS A 372 4.38 10.62 -9.04
C LYS A 372 5.31 10.26 -10.19
N SER A 373 6.53 9.82 -9.89
CA SER A 373 7.54 9.52 -10.90
C SER A 373 7.30 8.13 -11.50
N PRO A 374 6.91 8.02 -12.78
CA PRO A 374 6.80 6.74 -13.46
C PRO A 374 8.11 5.95 -13.34
N PHE A 375 8.05 4.64 -13.36
CA PHE A 375 9.16 3.70 -13.19
C PHE A 375 9.78 3.69 -11.79
N LEU A 376 9.99 4.84 -11.16
CA LEU A 376 10.61 4.90 -9.83
C LEU A 376 9.66 4.38 -8.75
N ALA A 377 8.39 4.78 -8.79
CA ALA A 377 7.37 4.27 -7.89
C ALA A 377 7.24 2.74 -7.97
N ASP A 378 7.15 2.21 -9.20
CA ASP A 378 7.09 0.77 -9.49
C ASP A 378 8.35 0.04 -8.98
N PHE A 379 9.53 0.58 -9.26
CA PHE A 379 10.80 0.03 -8.80
C PHE A 379 10.88 -0.04 -7.28
N MET A 380 10.54 1.05 -6.60
CA MET A 380 10.60 1.12 -5.14
C MET A 380 9.55 0.22 -4.46
N ALA A 381 8.32 0.15 -4.97
CA ALA A 381 7.29 -0.75 -4.45
C ALA A 381 7.74 -2.22 -4.55
N LYS A 382 8.30 -2.65 -5.69
CA LYS A 382 8.83 -4.00 -5.87
C LYS A 382 10.00 -4.34 -4.95
N LEU A 383 10.77 -3.35 -4.55
CA LEU A 383 11.84 -3.50 -3.55
C LEU A 383 11.32 -3.51 -2.10
N GLY A 384 10.01 -3.45 -1.89
CA GLY A 384 9.39 -3.47 -0.57
C GLY A 384 9.16 -2.10 0.04
N GLY A 385 9.30 -1.03 -0.74
CA GLY A 385 8.98 0.33 -0.29
C GLY A 385 7.48 0.51 -0.03
N VAL A 386 7.14 1.22 1.04
CA VAL A 386 5.77 1.53 1.44
C VAL A 386 5.57 3.03 1.60
N MET A 387 4.37 3.53 1.33
CA MET A 387 4.05 4.95 1.49
C MET A 387 4.28 5.42 2.93
N ALA A 388 4.90 6.58 3.10
CA ALA A 388 5.18 7.17 4.41
C ALA A 388 3.91 7.72 5.06
N CYS A 389 3.24 6.89 5.84
CA CYS A 389 2.11 7.23 6.72
C CYS A 389 2.15 6.37 7.98
N GLN A 390 1.38 6.77 9.00
CA GLN A 390 1.35 6.07 10.29
C GLN A 390 0.82 4.65 10.13
N GLU A 391 -0.25 4.47 9.38
CA GLU A 391 -0.94 3.20 9.17
C GLU A 391 0.02 2.14 8.60
N ASN A 392 0.83 2.53 7.61
CA ASN A 392 1.82 1.63 7.01
C ASN A 392 2.98 1.31 7.96
N MET A 393 3.44 2.27 8.77
CA MET A 393 4.46 2.01 9.80
C MET A 393 3.96 0.99 10.82
N ASP A 394 2.76 1.19 11.33
CA ASP A 394 2.14 0.31 12.31
C ASP A 394 1.86 -1.07 11.69
N TRP A 395 1.42 -1.14 10.43
CA TRP A 395 1.23 -2.40 9.71
C TRP A 395 2.54 -3.20 9.58
N VAL A 396 3.62 -2.59 9.12
CA VAL A 396 4.93 -3.24 8.97
C VAL A 396 5.41 -3.83 10.29
N LEU A 397 5.33 -3.03 11.35
CA LEU A 397 5.80 -3.46 12.68
C LEU A 397 4.89 -4.53 13.30
N ALA A 398 3.57 -4.47 13.06
CA ALA A 398 2.64 -5.49 13.54
C ALA A 398 2.84 -6.87 12.86
N HIS A 399 3.46 -6.90 11.67
CA HIS A 399 3.81 -8.13 10.95
C HIS A 399 5.24 -8.62 11.22
N ASP A 400 5.89 -8.11 12.28
CA ASP A 400 7.26 -8.46 12.67
C ASP A 400 8.30 -8.22 11.57
N GLU A 401 8.06 -7.20 10.73
CA GLU A 401 8.99 -6.78 9.69
C GLU A 401 9.92 -5.64 10.17
N ILE A 402 10.97 -5.36 9.41
CA ILE A 402 11.89 -4.24 9.64
C ILE A 402 11.36 -3.02 8.89
N LEU A 403 10.98 -1.97 9.62
CA LEU A 403 10.60 -0.68 9.08
C LEU A 403 11.85 0.17 8.83
N GLY A 404 12.12 0.53 7.58
CA GLY A 404 13.22 1.41 7.22
C GLY A 404 12.78 2.87 7.09
N ILE A 405 13.48 3.79 7.73
CA ILE A 405 13.14 5.22 7.70
C ILE A 405 14.39 6.11 7.66
N PHE A 406 14.27 7.20 6.93
CA PHE A 406 15.23 8.30 6.90
C PHE A 406 14.57 9.53 7.55
N PRO A 407 14.81 9.82 8.84
CA PRO A 407 14.02 10.80 9.60
C PRO A 407 14.27 12.26 9.19
N GLU A 408 15.34 12.55 8.48
CA GLU A 408 15.55 13.86 7.83
C GLU A 408 14.61 14.05 6.63
N GLY A 409 14.01 12.97 6.13
CA GLY A 409 13.13 12.95 4.97
C GLY A 409 13.83 13.44 3.70
N ILE A 410 13.05 14.02 2.79
CA ILE A 410 13.56 14.53 1.51
C ILE A 410 14.65 15.59 1.71
N ARG A 411 14.65 16.34 2.82
CA ARG A 411 15.66 17.35 3.11
C ARG A 411 17.04 16.74 3.34
N GLY A 412 17.11 15.53 3.92
CA GLY A 412 18.35 14.79 4.07
C GLY A 412 18.98 14.44 2.72
N ALA A 413 18.21 13.92 1.79
CA ALA A 413 18.63 13.60 0.43
C ALA A 413 19.17 14.83 -0.33
N PHE A 414 18.59 16.01 -0.07
CA PHE A 414 18.94 17.28 -0.71
C PHE A 414 19.94 18.12 0.10
N THR A 415 20.70 17.51 1.01
CA THR A 415 21.74 18.20 1.75
C THR A 415 22.89 18.60 0.83
N MET A 416 23.32 19.87 0.91
CA MET A 416 24.48 20.38 0.17
C MET A 416 25.76 19.64 0.57
N TYR A 417 26.69 19.48 -0.37
CA TYR A 417 27.90 18.68 -0.16
C TYR A 417 28.80 19.17 0.98
N ASP A 418 28.88 20.49 1.20
CA ASP A 418 29.63 21.12 2.30
C ASP A 418 29.13 20.70 3.70
N ARG A 419 27.89 20.22 3.81
CA ARG A 419 27.26 19.75 5.06
C ARG A 419 26.84 18.28 5.00
N ALA A 420 27.35 17.53 4.05
CA ALA A 420 26.89 16.18 3.75
C ALA A 420 26.91 15.24 4.95
N TYR A 421 27.84 15.38 5.86
CA TYR A 421 28.01 14.53 7.02
C TYR A 421 27.52 15.14 8.34
N THR A 422 26.82 16.26 8.28
CA THR A 422 26.13 16.83 9.44
C THR A 422 24.65 16.46 9.39
N LEU A 423 24.17 15.71 10.37
CA LEU A 423 22.77 15.34 10.46
C LEU A 423 21.91 16.57 10.78
N GLY A 424 20.94 16.83 9.92
CA GLY A 424 19.92 17.85 10.11
C GLY A 424 18.97 17.52 11.26
N LYS A 425 17.97 18.36 11.42
CA LYS A 425 16.88 18.08 12.37
C LYS A 425 16.03 16.92 11.82
N PHE A 426 15.76 15.92 12.65
CA PHE A 426 14.78 14.89 12.37
C PHE A 426 13.39 15.54 12.32
N GLY A 427 12.71 15.43 11.18
CA GLY A 427 11.59 16.31 10.86
C GLY A 427 10.31 16.02 11.64
N ARG A 428 10.00 14.76 11.83
CA ARG A 428 8.87 14.28 12.63
C ARG A 428 9.39 13.11 13.44
N ASP A 429 9.20 13.15 14.75
CA ASP A 429 9.64 12.09 15.66
C ASP A 429 8.77 10.82 15.55
N GLU A 430 8.05 10.65 14.41
CA GLU A 430 7.12 9.55 14.16
C GLU A 430 7.78 8.18 14.18
N PHE A 431 9.07 8.08 13.84
CA PHE A 431 9.79 6.81 13.93
C PHE A 431 9.93 6.31 15.38
N VAL A 432 10.14 7.24 16.33
CA VAL A 432 10.17 6.91 17.77
C VAL A 432 8.77 6.54 18.25
N ARG A 433 7.76 7.31 17.84
CA ARG A 433 6.37 7.04 18.21
C ARG A 433 5.91 5.68 17.67
N ALA A 434 6.24 5.35 16.42
CA ALA A 434 5.95 4.04 15.84
C ALA A 434 6.68 2.91 16.60
N ALA A 435 7.96 3.11 16.94
CA ALA A 435 8.74 2.16 17.73
C ALA A 435 8.11 1.92 19.12
N LEU A 436 7.70 2.97 19.82
CA LEU A 436 7.04 2.89 21.14
C LEU A 436 5.68 2.18 21.03
N ARG A 437 4.78 2.62 20.13
CA ARG A 437 3.45 2.02 19.95
C ARG A 437 3.52 0.53 19.66
N ASN A 438 4.47 0.13 18.83
CA ASN A 438 4.61 -1.25 18.38
C ASN A 438 5.65 -2.05 19.18
N ARG A 439 6.19 -1.50 20.28
CA ARG A 439 7.19 -2.14 21.12
C ARG A 439 8.35 -2.71 20.29
N ALA A 440 8.93 -1.88 19.43
CA ALA A 440 10.02 -2.24 18.52
C ALA A 440 11.32 -1.54 18.94
N PRO A 441 12.48 -2.22 18.87
CA PRO A 441 13.78 -1.57 19.05
C PRO A 441 14.07 -0.62 17.89
N ILE A 442 14.83 0.45 18.17
CA ILE A 442 15.40 1.32 17.13
C ILE A 442 16.78 0.77 16.74
N LEU A 443 17.01 0.63 15.43
CA LEU A 443 18.21 0.08 14.81
C LEU A 443 18.90 1.20 14.00
N PRO A 444 19.75 2.04 14.60
CA PRO A 444 20.39 3.12 13.86
C PRO A 444 21.48 2.58 12.92
N PHE A 445 21.60 3.17 11.73
CA PHE A 445 22.75 2.93 10.85
C PHE A 445 23.21 4.20 10.15
N VAL A 446 24.47 4.26 9.81
CA VAL A 446 25.09 5.40 9.13
C VAL A 446 25.93 4.92 7.95
N THR A 447 26.02 5.76 6.92
CA THR A 447 26.83 5.46 5.73
C THR A 447 27.67 6.68 5.37
N VAL A 448 28.99 6.50 5.36
CA VAL A 448 29.95 7.49 4.84
C VAL A 448 30.40 7.05 3.46
N GLY A 449 30.38 7.94 2.48
CA GLY A 449 30.67 7.65 1.07
C GLY A 449 29.48 7.84 0.14
N SER A 450 28.26 7.83 0.67
CA SER A 450 27.04 7.98 -0.14
C SER A 450 26.82 9.43 -0.64
N ALA A 451 27.32 10.42 0.07
CA ALA A 451 27.19 11.82 -0.34
C ALA A 451 28.02 12.16 -1.59
N GLU A 452 29.09 11.43 -1.83
CA GLU A 452 30.02 11.64 -2.96
C GLU A 452 29.49 11.09 -4.28
N ILE A 453 28.43 10.29 -4.28
CA ILE A 453 27.87 9.76 -5.54
C ILE A 453 27.19 10.84 -6.38
N TYR A 454 26.53 11.78 -5.71
CA TYR A 454 25.90 12.95 -6.31
C TYR A 454 26.16 14.20 -5.46
N PRO A 455 27.40 14.74 -5.45
CA PRO A 455 27.68 15.94 -4.67
C PRO A 455 26.80 17.10 -5.16
N ILE A 456 25.90 17.58 -4.32
CA ILE A 456 25.06 18.74 -4.63
C ILE A 456 25.89 20.00 -4.39
N LEU A 457 26.36 20.60 -5.48
CA LEU A 457 27.26 21.76 -5.45
C LEU A 457 26.49 23.08 -5.40
N LYS A 458 25.31 23.12 -6.02
CA LYS A 458 24.48 24.33 -6.09
C LYS A 458 23.00 23.96 -6.09
N ARG A 459 22.18 24.82 -5.52
CA ARG A 459 20.73 24.74 -5.58
C ARG A 459 20.17 25.79 -6.52
N VAL A 460 19.10 25.45 -7.25
CA VAL A 460 18.34 26.39 -8.06
C VAL A 460 16.90 26.38 -7.60
N ASP A 461 16.45 27.49 -7.06
CA ASP A 461 15.08 27.66 -6.59
C ASP A 461 14.18 28.04 -7.79
N TRP A 462 13.68 27.02 -8.49
CA TRP A 462 12.81 27.17 -9.65
C TRP A 462 11.38 26.80 -9.30
N ALA A 463 10.52 27.79 -9.08
CA ALA A 463 9.17 27.61 -8.54
C ALA A 463 8.29 26.63 -9.33
N TRP A 464 8.38 26.63 -10.68
CA TRP A 464 7.64 25.65 -11.49
C TRP A 464 8.12 24.22 -11.24
N PHE A 465 9.42 24.00 -11.17
CA PHE A 465 10.02 22.70 -10.92
C PHE A 465 9.66 22.17 -9.52
N THR A 466 9.82 22.99 -8.48
CA THR A 466 9.51 22.61 -7.10
C THR A 466 8.03 22.31 -6.90
N ARG A 467 7.15 23.09 -7.57
CA ARG A 467 5.69 22.85 -7.53
C ARG A 467 5.30 21.53 -8.23
N TYR A 468 5.94 21.21 -9.33
CA TYR A 468 5.64 20.00 -10.11
C TYR A 468 6.20 18.74 -9.44
N THR A 469 7.46 18.78 -8.99
CA THR A 469 8.17 17.63 -8.43
C THR A 469 7.96 17.45 -6.93
N GLU A 470 7.52 18.51 -6.21
CA GLU A 470 7.52 18.61 -4.74
C GLU A 470 8.94 18.45 -4.13
N TRP A 471 9.98 18.65 -4.94
CA TRP A 471 11.35 18.66 -4.45
C TRP A 471 11.71 20.04 -3.86
N PRO A 472 12.61 20.09 -2.86
CA PRO A 472 12.96 21.36 -2.21
C PRO A 472 13.56 22.40 -3.16
N PHE A 473 14.32 21.95 -4.15
CA PHE A 473 14.96 22.76 -5.20
C PHE A 473 15.45 21.85 -6.32
N LEU A 474 15.88 22.43 -7.44
CA LEU A 474 16.58 21.70 -8.50
C LEU A 474 18.07 21.57 -8.10
N PRO A 475 18.58 20.34 -7.82
CA PRO A 475 19.96 20.13 -7.43
C PRO A 475 20.89 20.19 -8.66
N ILE A 476 21.98 20.94 -8.56
CA ILE A 476 23.08 20.90 -9.53
C ILE A 476 24.16 20.01 -8.94
N THR A 477 24.33 18.83 -9.51
CA THR A 477 25.30 17.81 -9.09
C THR A 477 26.56 17.85 -9.95
N ALA A 478 27.65 17.28 -9.44
CA ALA A 478 28.92 17.23 -10.17
C ALA A 478 28.86 16.36 -11.43
N ALA A 479 27.95 15.39 -11.50
CA ALA A 479 27.75 14.52 -12.65
C ALA A 479 26.29 14.09 -12.78
N PRO A 480 25.80 13.75 -13.98
CA PRO A 480 24.43 13.27 -14.20
C PRO A 480 24.23 11.79 -13.82
N PHE A 481 25.28 11.08 -13.49
CA PHE A 481 25.28 9.66 -13.07
C PHE A 481 26.02 9.51 -11.73
N PRO A 482 25.76 8.45 -10.95
CA PRO A 482 26.39 8.27 -9.66
C PRO A 482 27.91 8.10 -9.83
N LEU A 483 28.69 8.88 -9.08
CA LEU A 483 30.14 8.80 -9.11
C LEU A 483 30.66 7.61 -8.30
N PRO A 484 31.84 7.06 -8.62
CA PRO A 484 32.47 6.05 -7.79
C PRO A 484 32.96 6.68 -6.48
N SER A 485 32.74 5.97 -5.37
CA SER A 485 33.27 6.32 -4.06
C SER A 485 33.43 5.02 -3.25
N LYS A 486 34.26 5.05 -2.21
CA LYS A 486 34.30 3.95 -1.24
C LYS A 486 33.29 4.23 -0.14
N TRP A 487 32.39 3.27 0.12
CA TRP A 487 31.38 3.41 1.15
C TRP A 487 31.74 2.63 2.41
N HIS A 488 31.39 3.20 3.54
CA HIS A 488 31.52 2.57 4.85
C HIS A 488 30.15 2.67 5.54
N THR A 489 29.53 1.54 5.80
CA THR A 489 28.21 1.47 6.45
C THR A 489 28.34 0.75 7.78
N GLN A 490 27.90 1.42 8.86
CA GLN A 490 27.91 0.87 10.21
C GLN A 490 26.49 0.77 10.75
N PHE A 491 26.11 -0.43 11.19
CA PHE A 491 24.88 -0.67 11.94
C PHE A 491 25.22 -0.59 13.43
N LEU A 492 24.64 0.43 14.10
CA LEU A 492 24.93 0.69 15.51
C LEU A 492 24.19 -0.28 16.43
N PRO A 493 24.62 -0.44 17.69
CA PRO A 493 23.90 -1.22 18.67
C PRO A 493 22.43 -0.80 18.80
N PRO A 494 21.49 -1.77 18.90
CA PRO A 494 20.08 -1.49 19.04
C PRO A 494 19.77 -0.64 20.27
N MET A 495 18.80 0.27 20.13
CA MET A 495 18.21 1.00 21.26
C MET A 495 16.90 0.33 21.66
N HIS A 496 16.91 -0.41 22.74
CA HIS A 496 15.76 -1.17 23.26
C HIS A 496 14.81 -0.30 24.08
N ILE A 497 14.29 0.77 23.46
CA ILE A 497 13.38 1.72 24.11
C ILE A 497 12.07 1.06 24.59
N GLU A 498 11.67 -0.04 23.96
CA GLU A 498 10.49 -0.82 24.32
C GLU A 498 10.58 -1.52 25.69
N ARG A 499 11.78 -1.58 26.26
CA ARG A 499 12.02 -2.13 27.61
C ARG A 499 11.80 -1.09 28.71
N ASP A 500 12.11 0.16 28.39
CA ASP A 500 12.12 1.26 29.36
C ASP A 500 10.82 2.06 29.33
N TYR A 501 10.07 1.99 28.21
CA TYR A 501 8.85 2.78 27.99
C TYR A 501 7.70 1.90 27.49
N GLY A 502 6.49 2.16 28.01
CA GLY A 502 5.26 1.58 27.46
C GLY A 502 4.78 2.30 26.20
N PRO A 503 3.78 1.72 25.48
CA PRO A 503 3.22 2.31 24.25
C PRO A 503 2.64 3.72 24.45
N GLU A 504 2.15 4.04 25.64
CA GLU A 504 1.60 5.36 26.03
C GLU A 504 2.63 6.49 25.92
N ALA A 505 3.93 6.17 26.03
CA ALA A 505 5.01 7.14 25.88
C ALA A 505 5.10 7.71 24.43
N ALA A 506 4.45 7.06 23.46
CA ALA A 506 4.33 7.57 22.10
C ALA A 506 3.56 8.91 22.01
N ASP A 507 2.74 9.21 23.02
CA ASP A 507 1.95 10.44 23.09
C ASP A 507 2.56 11.50 24.03
N ASP A 508 3.69 11.19 24.70
CA ASP A 508 4.45 12.16 25.49
C ASP A 508 5.54 12.87 24.66
N PRO A 509 5.35 14.17 24.34
CA PRO A 509 6.33 14.93 23.54
C PRO A 509 7.71 15.05 24.19
N LYS A 510 7.80 14.98 25.53
CA LYS A 510 9.09 15.06 26.22
C LYS A 510 9.89 13.78 26.01
N VAL A 511 9.22 12.64 26.04
CA VAL A 511 9.85 11.33 25.86
C VAL A 511 10.31 11.14 24.43
N TYR A 512 9.39 11.20 23.45
CA TYR A 512 9.75 10.87 22.08
C TYR A 512 10.75 11.86 21.47
N ARG A 513 10.70 13.16 21.82
CA ARG A 513 11.70 14.15 21.35
C ARG A 513 13.08 13.91 21.94
N ARG A 514 13.17 13.54 23.22
CA ARG A 514 14.43 13.20 23.86
C ARG A 514 15.06 11.97 23.21
N LEU A 515 14.28 10.90 22.99
CA LEU A 515 14.74 9.69 22.34
C LEU A 515 15.18 9.95 20.88
N SER A 516 14.43 10.77 20.13
CA SER A 516 14.79 11.17 18.77
C SER A 516 16.12 11.92 18.74
N LEU A 517 16.35 12.83 19.70
CA LEU A 517 17.62 13.54 19.85
C LEU A 517 18.78 12.58 20.19
N GLU A 518 18.55 11.62 21.07
CA GLU A 518 19.54 10.61 21.45
C GLU A 518 19.95 9.75 20.23
N VAL A 519 18.98 9.26 19.45
CA VAL A 519 19.27 8.53 18.18
C VAL A 519 20.15 9.37 17.28
N ARG A 520 19.78 10.65 17.05
CA ARG A 520 20.53 11.56 16.19
C ARG A 520 21.96 11.78 16.70
N GLN A 521 22.15 11.96 18.01
CA GLN A 521 23.47 12.15 18.62
C GLN A 521 24.36 10.91 18.47
N ARG A 522 23.82 9.70 18.69
CA ARG A 522 24.55 8.45 18.48
C ARG A 522 24.98 8.28 17.02
N MET A 523 24.07 8.57 16.09
CA MET A 523 24.39 8.52 14.66
C MET A 523 25.45 9.55 14.26
N GLN A 524 25.36 10.80 14.76
CA GLN A 524 26.37 11.82 14.45
C GLN A 524 27.74 11.46 15.01
N ALA A 525 27.82 10.95 16.23
CA ALA A 525 29.08 10.51 16.82
C ALA A 525 29.75 9.40 15.99
N ALA A 526 28.97 8.43 15.51
CA ALA A 526 29.49 7.37 14.64
C ALA A 526 29.98 7.93 13.29
N ILE A 527 29.27 8.87 12.69
CA ILE A 527 29.70 9.55 11.45
C ILE A 527 31.03 10.25 11.68
N ASP A 528 31.15 11.03 12.75
CA ASP A 528 32.35 11.81 13.08
C ASP A 528 33.55 10.87 13.30
N GLU A 529 33.37 9.75 13.99
CA GLU A 529 34.41 8.73 14.17
C GLU A 529 34.83 8.09 12.85
N MET A 530 33.88 7.73 12.00
CA MET A 530 34.18 7.15 10.67
C MET A 530 34.96 8.14 9.80
N LEU A 531 34.61 9.44 9.85
CA LEU A 531 35.30 10.48 9.10
C LEU A 531 36.75 10.68 9.59
N LEU A 532 37.01 10.58 10.89
CA LEU A 532 38.37 10.63 11.44
C LEU A 532 39.24 9.49 10.93
N ARG A 533 38.70 8.32 10.73
CA ARG A 533 39.41 7.15 10.21
C ARG A 533 39.54 7.18 8.68
N ARG A 534 38.70 7.89 7.97
CA ARG A 534 38.61 7.91 6.50
C ARG A 534 39.71 8.79 5.90
N ARG A 535 40.75 8.16 5.35
CA ARG A 535 41.88 8.86 4.70
C ARG A 535 41.63 9.21 3.23
N SER A 536 40.69 8.53 2.55
CA SER A 536 40.40 8.72 1.12
C SER A 536 38.93 8.53 0.79
N VAL A 537 38.43 9.30 -0.17
CA VAL A 537 37.08 9.14 -0.74
C VAL A 537 36.98 7.88 -1.58
N PHE A 538 38.05 7.39 -2.14
CA PHE A 538 38.03 6.32 -3.14
C PHE A 538 38.58 4.98 -2.64
N ARG A 539 39.40 4.97 -1.57
CA ARG A 539 40.14 3.78 -1.12
C ARG A 539 40.26 3.72 0.40
N GLY A 540 40.62 2.53 0.87
CA GLY A 540 40.91 2.26 2.28
C GLY A 540 39.71 1.73 3.03
N ASP A 541 39.97 0.76 3.91
CA ASP A 541 39.01 0.24 4.88
C ASP A 541 39.23 0.97 6.20
N ILE A 542 38.14 1.17 6.97
CA ILE A 542 38.18 1.96 8.20
C ILE A 542 37.81 1.15 9.44
N PHE A 543 37.14 0.01 9.27
CA PHE A 543 36.71 -0.80 10.40
C PHE A 543 37.78 -1.79 10.87
N ASP A 544 38.59 -2.32 9.95
CA ASP A 544 39.70 -3.25 10.28
C ASP A 544 41.04 -2.54 10.64
N ALA A 545 41.10 -1.22 10.49
CA ALA A 545 42.31 -0.47 10.81
C ALA A 545 42.44 -0.21 12.33
N PRO A 546 43.57 -0.55 12.99
CA PRO A 546 43.79 -0.16 14.37
C PRO A 546 43.69 1.36 14.51
N VAL A 547 43.08 1.83 15.59
CA VAL A 547 43.03 3.26 15.91
C VAL A 547 44.43 3.72 16.25
N GLU A 548 45.14 4.36 15.32
CA GLU A 548 46.33 5.10 15.65
C GLU A 548 45.93 6.32 16.50
N HIS A 549 46.10 6.22 17.79
CA HIS A 549 46.01 7.40 18.66
C HIS A 549 47.08 8.39 18.23
N ALA A 550 46.66 9.58 17.78
CA ALA A 550 47.57 10.71 17.49
C ALA A 550 48.22 11.16 18.82
N GLY A 551 49.26 10.46 19.25
CA GLY A 551 49.90 10.69 20.53
C GLY A 551 51.25 10.02 20.71
N ASP A 552 51.59 9.01 19.91
CA ASP A 552 52.93 8.35 20.00
C ASP A 552 53.85 8.77 18.86
N SER A 553 54.30 10.02 18.93
CA SER A 553 55.59 10.37 18.32
C SER A 553 56.67 10.04 19.35
N PRO A 554 57.67 9.19 19.06
CA PRO A 554 58.79 8.98 19.97
C PRO A 554 59.57 10.29 20.11
N PRO A 555 60.04 10.63 21.33
CA PRO A 555 60.91 11.78 21.50
C PRO A 555 62.23 11.52 20.78
N SER A 556 62.62 12.51 19.99
CA SER A 556 63.87 12.62 19.24
C SER A 556 65.12 12.49 20.11
#